data_ebd32afc00f1d24f1eef5b6d3c6e46a3
#
_entry.id   ebd32afc00f1d24f1eef5b6d3c6e46a3
#
_cell.length_a   1.000
_cell.length_b   1.000
_cell.length_c   1.000
_cell.angle_alpha   90.00
_cell.angle_beta   90.00
_cell.angle_gamma   90.00
#
_symmetry.space_group_name_H-M   'P 1'
#
loop_
_entity.id
_entity.type
_entity.pdbx_description
1 polymer ?
#
loop_
_entity_poly.entity_id
_entity_poly.type
_entity_poly.pdbx_seq_one_letter_code
_entity_poly.pdbx_strand_id
1 'polypeptide(L)'
;MFNKALDESFPATDFPDLVIISEPGRYFVESAFSIVTLIHSRKLTRNSQGEIEEVMYYLNEGVYSNFLFIPLGPEIVEPKILSEKMSSKKYKTTIWGEFGTRHFH
;
A
#
# COMPACT_ATOMS: atom_id res chain seq x y z
N MET A 1 -8.17 4.76 27.90
CA MET A 1 -9.13 4.14 26.94
C MET A 1 -8.88 2.63 26.82
N PHE A 2 -7.67 2.17 26.46
CA PHE A 2 -7.37 0.73 26.33
C PHE A 2 -7.61 -0.08 27.61
N ASN A 3 -7.07 0.36 28.74
CA ASN A 3 -7.20 -0.36 30.01
C ASN A 3 -8.68 -0.61 30.39
N LYS A 4 -9.55 0.40 30.21
CA LYS A 4 -10.97 0.23 30.50
C LYS A 4 -11.61 -0.87 29.63
N ALA A 5 -11.32 -0.88 28.33
CA ALA A 5 -11.83 -1.92 27.41
C ALA A 5 -11.29 -3.30 27.77
N LEU A 6 -10.04 -3.41 28.21
CA LEU A 6 -9.44 -4.66 28.65
C LEU A 6 -10.07 -5.15 29.96
N ASP A 7 -10.28 -4.27 30.92
CA ASP A 7 -10.92 -4.58 32.21
C ASP A 7 -12.36 -5.04 32.03
N GLU A 8 -13.09 -4.44 31.05
CA GLU A 8 -14.46 -4.84 30.72
C GLU A 8 -14.53 -6.18 29.98
N SER A 9 -13.58 -6.45 29.09
CA SER A 9 -13.57 -7.66 28.28
C SER A 9 -12.92 -8.86 28.98
N PHE A 10 -11.98 -8.60 29.85
CA PHE A 10 -11.18 -9.61 30.57
C PHE A 10 -11.07 -9.24 32.06
N PRO A 11 -12.17 -9.28 32.81
CA PRO A 11 -12.16 -8.93 34.22
C PRO A 11 -11.26 -9.89 35.01
N ALA A 12 -10.46 -9.36 35.92
CA ALA A 12 -9.52 -10.12 36.74
C ALA A 12 -10.24 -11.17 37.63
N THR A 13 -11.53 -11.01 37.87
CA THR A 13 -12.36 -12.01 38.58
C THR A 13 -12.49 -13.32 37.79
N ASP A 14 -12.57 -13.23 36.47
CA ASP A 14 -12.80 -14.38 35.59
C ASP A 14 -11.49 -14.91 35.00
N PHE A 15 -10.47 -14.04 34.91
CA PHE A 15 -9.17 -14.31 34.31
C PHE A 15 -8.02 -13.85 35.21
N PRO A 16 -7.86 -14.43 36.42
CA PRO A 16 -6.89 -13.92 37.41
C PRO A 16 -5.42 -14.00 36.99
N ASP A 17 -5.07 -14.96 36.12
CA ASP A 17 -3.70 -15.20 35.68
C ASP A 17 -3.44 -14.76 34.22
N LEU A 18 -4.38 -14.00 33.64
CA LEU A 18 -4.25 -13.57 32.25
C LEU A 18 -3.17 -12.50 32.09
N VAL A 19 -2.20 -12.77 31.24
CA VAL A 19 -1.21 -11.79 30.79
C VAL A 19 -1.54 -11.35 29.39
N ILE A 20 -1.80 -10.06 29.20
CA ILE A 20 -2.10 -9.47 27.91
C ILE A 20 -0.86 -8.75 27.41
N ILE A 21 -0.38 -9.14 26.24
CA ILE A 21 0.71 -8.48 25.51
C ILE A 21 0.23 -7.91 24.20
N SER A 22 0.89 -6.90 23.70
CA SER A 22 0.63 -6.34 22.36
C SER A 22 1.94 -6.19 21.59
N GLU A 23 1.86 -6.38 20.28
CA GLU A 23 2.98 -6.22 19.35
C GLU A 23 2.61 -5.17 18.28
N PRO A 24 2.50 -3.89 18.63
CA PRO A 24 1.89 -2.86 17.77
C PRO A 24 2.72 -2.47 16.54
N GLY A 25 3.92 -3.00 16.37
CA GLY A 25 4.79 -2.90 15.18
C GLY A 25 4.56 -1.67 14.30
N ARG A 26 3.80 -1.84 13.24
CA ARG A 26 3.52 -0.83 12.21
C ARG A 26 2.86 0.43 12.75
N TYR A 27 1.98 0.33 13.72
CA TYR A 27 1.24 1.47 14.28
C TYR A 27 2.13 2.64 14.71
N PHE A 28 3.33 2.38 15.24
CA PHE A 28 4.25 3.42 15.69
C PHE A 28 5.20 3.93 14.61
N VAL A 29 5.42 3.18 13.53
CA VAL A 29 6.47 3.49 12.56
C VAL A 29 5.97 3.75 11.14
N GLU A 30 4.71 3.44 10.85
CA GLU A 30 4.17 3.50 9.50
C GLU A 30 4.25 4.91 8.88
N SER A 31 4.01 5.95 9.68
CA SER A 31 4.07 7.34 9.22
C SER A 31 5.47 7.95 9.24
N ALA A 32 6.48 7.22 9.76
CA ALA A 32 7.83 7.76 9.93
C ALA A 32 8.64 7.76 8.63
N PHE A 33 8.24 6.96 7.64
CA PHE A 33 8.99 6.76 6.41
C PHE A 33 8.10 6.92 5.17
N SER A 34 8.72 7.33 4.10
CA SER A 34 8.12 7.33 2.75
C SER A 34 9.08 6.67 1.80
N ILE A 35 8.56 5.92 0.83
CA ILE A 35 9.36 5.36 -0.24
C ILE A 35 9.15 6.19 -1.51
N VAL A 36 10.25 6.54 -2.16
CA VAL A 36 10.24 7.21 -3.47
C VAL A 36 10.79 6.23 -4.49
N THR A 37 10.04 6.00 -5.55
CA THR A 37 10.41 5.08 -6.61
C THR A 37 10.57 5.81 -7.93
N LEU A 38 11.43 5.28 -8.79
CA LEU A 38 11.66 5.80 -10.13
C LEU A 38 10.76 5.05 -11.12
N ILE A 39 10.00 5.80 -11.93
CA ILE A 39 9.35 5.28 -13.13
C ILE A 39 10.41 5.24 -14.24
N HIS A 40 10.98 4.08 -14.52
CA HIS A 40 12.01 3.93 -15.54
C HIS A 40 11.45 3.69 -16.95
N SER A 41 10.20 3.21 -17.06
CA SER A 41 9.55 3.08 -18.36
C SER A 41 8.01 3.17 -18.28
N ARG A 42 7.40 3.38 -19.43
CA ARG A 42 5.95 3.51 -19.58
C ARG A 42 5.49 2.82 -20.87
N LYS A 43 4.39 2.07 -20.80
CA LYS A 43 3.70 1.52 -21.95
C LYS A 43 2.27 2.08 -22.03
N LEU A 44 1.84 2.44 -23.21
CA LEU A 44 0.47 2.88 -23.49
C LEU A 44 -0.25 1.80 -24.29
N THR A 45 -1.40 1.36 -23.79
CA THR A 45 -2.32 0.52 -24.52
C THR A 45 -3.37 1.41 -25.16
N ARG A 46 -3.70 1.17 -26.43
CA ARG A 46 -4.69 1.95 -27.18
C ARG A 46 -5.79 1.05 -27.68
N ASN A 47 -7.00 1.58 -27.71
CA ASN A 47 -8.15 0.93 -28.30
C ASN A 47 -8.08 0.98 -29.84
N SER A 48 -9.06 0.37 -30.51
CA SER A 48 -9.19 0.36 -31.99
C SER A 48 -9.36 1.75 -32.61
N GLN A 49 -9.74 2.74 -31.82
CA GLN A 49 -9.91 4.13 -32.24
C GLN A 49 -8.63 4.98 -32.03
N GLY A 50 -7.57 4.37 -31.50
CA GLY A 50 -6.30 5.03 -31.24
C GLY A 50 -6.24 5.81 -29.90
N GLU A 51 -7.29 5.77 -29.09
CA GLU A 51 -7.35 6.43 -27.81
C GLU A 51 -6.61 5.61 -26.74
N ILE A 52 -6.00 6.30 -25.76
CA ILE A 52 -5.32 5.63 -24.64
C ILE A 52 -6.38 4.98 -23.75
N GLU A 53 -6.30 3.65 -23.62
CA GLU A 53 -7.15 2.83 -22.77
C GLU A 53 -6.51 2.58 -21.40
N GLU A 54 -5.21 2.31 -21.39
CA GLU A 54 -4.46 2.01 -20.19
C GLU A 54 -3.03 2.54 -20.26
N VAL A 55 -2.51 2.95 -19.10
CA VAL A 55 -1.13 3.34 -18.91
C VAL A 55 -0.46 2.35 -17.96
N MET A 56 0.64 1.76 -18.38
CA MET A 56 1.45 0.89 -17.54
C MET A 56 2.75 1.61 -17.18
N TYR A 57 3.05 1.72 -15.89
CA TYR A 57 4.31 2.25 -15.38
C TYR A 57 5.16 1.13 -14.82
N TYR A 58 6.45 1.20 -15.07
CA TYR A 58 7.44 0.24 -14.59
C TYR A 58 8.36 0.93 -13.60
N LEU A 59 8.41 0.40 -12.37
CA LEU A 59 9.17 0.94 -11.26
C LEU A 59 10.42 0.10 -11.00
N ASN A 60 11.40 0.72 -10.34
CA ASN A 60 12.59 0.06 -9.81
C ASN A 60 12.36 -0.62 -8.45
N GLU A 61 11.11 -0.74 -8.01
CA GLU A 61 10.69 -1.38 -6.76
C GLU A 61 9.51 -2.31 -7.01
N GLY A 62 9.35 -3.34 -6.19
CA GLY A 62 8.31 -4.33 -6.41
C GLY A 62 7.88 -5.10 -5.17
N VAL A 63 7.00 -6.07 -5.36
CA VAL A 63 6.41 -6.91 -4.31
C VAL A 63 7.40 -7.87 -3.65
N TYR A 64 8.56 -8.09 -4.26
CA TYR A 64 9.64 -8.88 -3.67
C TYR A 64 10.69 -8.02 -2.94
N SER A 65 10.44 -6.72 -2.82
CA SER A 65 11.27 -5.78 -2.06
C SER A 65 10.40 -4.93 -1.14
N ASN A 66 10.42 -3.62 -1.27
CA ASN A 66 9.74 -2.71 -0.34
C ASN A 66 8.19 -2.79 -0.39
N PHE A 67 7.60 -3.39 -1.42
CA PHE A 67 6.14 -3.56 -1.54
C PHE A 67 5.64 -4.96 -1.14
N LEU A 68 6.44 -5.76 -0.44
CA LEU A 68 6.07 -7.10 0.00
C LEU A 68 4.79 -7.13 0.85
N PHE A 69 4.53 -6.08 1.60
CA PHE A 69 3.35 -5.97 2.45
C PHE A 69 2.02 -5.88 1.66
N ILE A 70 2.04 -5.39 0.40
CA ILE A 70 0.84 -5.23 -0.43
C ILE A 70 0.10 -6.55 -0.67
N PRO A 71 0.77 -7.66 -1.09
CA PRO A 71 0.09 -8.94 -1.26
C PRO A 71 -0.27 -9.64 0.05
N LEU A 72 0.31 -9.23 1.18
CA LEU A 72 0.15 -9.90 2.47
C LEU A 72 -0.89 -9.23 3.38
N GLY A 73 -1.32 -8.01 3.06
CA GLY A 73 -2.20 -7.23 3.90
C GLY A 73 -3.38 -6.60 3.15
N PRO A 74 -4.34 -6.04 3.90
CA PRO A 74 -5.50 -5.35 3.36
C PRO A 74 -5.20 -3.89 2.95
N GLU A 75 -3.96 -3.45 3.05
CA GLU A 75 -3.58 -2.06 2.83
C GLU A 75 -3.75 -1.65 1.37
N ILE A 76 -4.38 -0.50 1.19
CA ILE A 76 -4.48 0.19 -0.10
C ILE A 76 -3.36 1.23 -0.16
N VAL A 77 -2.50 1.10 -1.15
CA VAL A 77 -1.41 2.07 -1.38
C VAL A 77 -1.88 3.10 -2.39
N GLU A 78 -1.87 4.34 -1.99
CA GLU A 78 -2.14 5.47 -2.87
C GLU A 78 -0.83 6.14 -3.30
N PRO A 79 -0.35 5.91 -4.53
CA PRO A 79 0.87 6.53 -5.01
C PRO A 79 0.67 8.04 -5.24
N LYS A 80 1.67 8.83 -4.84
CA LYS A 80 1.71 10.27 -5.12
C LYS A 80 2.75 10.55 -6.19
N ILE A 81 2.32 11.18 -7.28
CA ILE A 81 3.25 11.56 -8.36
C ILE A 81 4.01 12.82 -7.94
N LEU A 82 5.35 12.72 -7.90
CA LEU A 82 6.26 13.84 -7.59
C LEU A 82 6.68 14.57 -8.88
N SER A 83 5.73 14.96 -9.71
CA SER A 83 6.00 15.68 -10.97
C SER A 83 5.21 16.97 -11.01
N GLU A 84 5.86 18.03 -11.47
CA GLU A 84 5.21 19.34 -11.70
C GLU A 84 4.25 19.32 -12.89
N LYS A 85 4.45 18.39 -13.83
CA LYS A 85 3.62 18.26 -15.04
C LYS A 85 2.63 17.12 -14.90
N MET A 86 1.47 17.41 -14.34
CA MET A 86 0.37 16.47 -14.26
C MET A 86 -0.66 16.71 -15.37
N SER A 87 -1.10 15.62 -16.01
CA SER A 87 -2.24 15.67 -16.92
C SER A 87 -3.54 15.77 -16.12
N SER A 88 -4.48 16.58 -16.60
CA SER A 88 -5.85 16.59 -16.05
C SER A 88 -6.66 15.33 -16.41
N LYS A 89 -6.25 14.63 -17.47
CA LYS A 89 -6.86 13.36 -17.87
C LYS A 89 -6.40 12.21 -16.96
N LYS A 90 -7.37 11.46 -16.45
CA LYS A 90 -7.14 10.22 -15.70
C LYS A 90 -7.29 9.01 -16.63
N TYR A 91 -6.46 8.02 -16.43
CA TYR A 91 -6.46 6.77 -17.19
C TYR A 91 -6.42 5.60 -16.23
N LYS A 92 -6.98 4.47 -16.66
CA LYS A 92 -6.71 3.19 -16.01
C LYS A 92 -5.21 2.99 -15.97
N THR A 93 -4.67 2.66 -14.80
CA THR A 93 -3.22 2.59 -14.60
C THR A 93 -2.85 1.28 -13.92
N THR A 94 -1.85 0.61 -14.47
CA THR A 94 -1.20 -0.54 -13.84
C THR A 94 0.24 -0.19 -13.50
N ILE A 95 0.65 -0.54 -12.29
CA ILE A 95 2.03 -0.36 -11.84
C ILE A 95 2.71 -1.72 -11.78
N TRP A 96 3.86 -1.81 -12.43
CA TRP A 96 4.70 -3.00 -12.52
C TRP A 96 5.99 -2.78 -11.73
N GLY A 97 6.33 -3.69 -10.83
CA GLY A 97 7.65 -3.75 -10.23
C GLY A 97 8.60 -4.66 -11.01
N GLU A 98 9.86 -4.74 -10.61
CA GLU A 98 10.87 -5.60 -11.27
C GLU A 98 10.46 -7.07 -11.31
N PHE A 99 9.79 -7.56 -10.27
CA PHE A 99 9.38 -8.96 -10.13
C PHE A 99 7.94 -9.07 -9.66
N GLY A 100 6.99 -8.58 -10.39
CA GLY A 100 5.59 -8.79 -10.05
C GLY A 100 4.67 -7.63 -10.39
N THR A 101 3.44 -8.00 -10.61
CA THR A 101 2.34 -7.10 -11.00
C THR A 101 1.42 -6.80 -9.84
N ARG A 102 0.97 -5.53 -9.73
CA ARG A 102 -0.24 -5.19 -9.01
C ARG A 102 -1.03 -4.13 -9.77
N HIS A 103 -2.35 -4.34 -9.77
CA HIS A 103 -3.29 -3.36 -10.26
C HIS A 103 -3.58 -2.35 -9.16
N PHE A 104 -3.36 -1.07 -9.45
CA PHE A 104 -3.88 0.05 -8.70
C PHE A 104 -4.98 0.72 -9.55
N HIS A 105 -6.14 0.85 -8.98
CA HIS A 105 -7.28 1.52 -9.61
C HIS A 105 -7.38 2.95 -9.16
#